data_76010863fa33b0b97e916351b7a2b9b7
#
_entry.id   76010863fa33b0b97e916351b7a2b9b7
#
_cell.length_a   1.000
_cell.length_b   1.000
_cell.length_c   1.000
_cell.angle_alpha   90.00
_cell.angle_beta   90.00
_cell.angle_gamma   90.00
#
_symmetry.space_group_name_H-M   'P 1'
#
loop_
_entity.id
_entity.type
_entity.pdbx_description
1 polymer ?
#
loop_
_entity_poly.entity_id
_entity_poly.type
_entity_poly.pdbx_seq_one_letter_code
_entity_poly.pdbx_strand_id
1 'polypeptide(L)'
;FLESLHMPAPPPISVLLPVRNGAEYLPEAIASIEAQTYSKYEVIAVDDGSSDDSWFVLQEWAGRDERVKVFRQGPDGIVPALEFARSEATGCYLARMDADDIAGPTRFELQLQLMESDSSLAVCGCAIEYFPLEKVRDGALRYQTWLNAPATPEEIEKEIFVECPLPHPAFFMRGDAIEEVGGYRDLGWPEDYDLLLRVWRSGGRLGKVSPVLMHWRETPQRLSRTDKRYSLDAFRRCKVHHLVSAFPSAVNGVLIWGAGRVGKGFGRELARVGVPVIAYAEVSPRKIGQNIHGAPVLDTDEALALNDVLHLASVGQEGARQTLRNLLSGAGYRELENFVAMA
;
A
#
# COMPACT_ATOMS: atom_id res chain seq x y z
N PHE A 1 -10.76 45.45 -25.64
CA PHE A 1 -10.04 44.20 -26.00
C PHE A 1 -9.35 43.67 -24.76
N LEU A 2 -10.03 42.76 -24.02
CA LEU A 2 -9.42 41.94 -22.99
C LEU A 2 -8.86 40.72 -23.75
N GLU A 3 -7.55 40.68 -23.97
CA GLU A 3 -6.85 39.46 -24.30
C GLU A 3 -7.10 38.49 -23.12
N SER A 4 -7.92 37.46 -23.33
CA SER A 4 -8.02 36.35 -22.42
C SER A 4 -6.61 35.72 -22.33
N LEU A 5 -5.93 35.93 -21.22
CA LEU A 5 -4.73 35.19 -20.85
C LEU A 5 -5.10 33.70 -20.91
N HIS A 6 -4.69 33.07 -22.00
CA HIS A 6 -4.86 31.64 -22.18
C HIS A 6 -3.91 30.96 -21.21
N MET A 7 -4.38 30.73 -19.97
CA MET A 7 -3.64 29.91 -19.02
C MET A 7 -3.45 28.51 -19.66
N PRO A 8 -2.24 27.99 -19.74
CA PRO A 8 -2.04 26.63 -20.22
C PRO A 8 -2.89 25.65 -19.41
N ALA A 9 -3.46 24.65 -20.07
CA ALA A 9 -4.19 23.61 -19.35
C ALA A 9 -3.29 22.99 -18.28
N PRO A 10 -3.83 22.69 -17.09
CA PRO A 10 -3.02 22.08 -16.02
C PRO A 10 -2.36 20.80 -16.50
N PRO A 11 -1.15 20.48 -16.04
CA PRO A 11 -0.49 19.24 -16.40
C PRO A 11 -1.33 18.06 -15.93
N PRO A 12 -1.41 16.95 -16.67
CA PRO A 12 -2.22 15.81 -16.25
C PRO A 12 -1.67 15.07 -15.04
N ILE A 13 -0.39 15.25 -14.70
CA ILE A 13 0.29 14.55 -13.60
C ILE A 13 0.86 15.58 -12.61
N SER A 14 0.55 15.39 -11.32
CA SER A 14 1.24 16.07 -10.21
C SER A 14 2.05 15.04 -9.42
N VAL A 15 3.36 15.26 -9.32
CA VAL A 15 4.28 14.42 -8.55
C VAL A 15 4.27 14.89 -7.10
N LEU A 16 3.89 14.03 -6.17
CA LEU A 16 3.90 14.30 -4.73
C LEU A 16 5.23 13.81 -4.15
N LEU A 17 6.11 14.74 -3.76
CA LEU A 17 7.46 14.47 -3.28
C LEU A 17 7.64 15.02 -1.86
N PRO A 18 7.30 14.26 -0.80
CA PRO A 18 7.67 14.61 0.57
C PRO A 18 9.16 14.37 0.80
N VAL A 19 9.83 15.32 1.43
CA VAL A 19 11.27 15.29 1.68
C VAL A 19 11.54 15.55 3.16
N ARG A 20 12.36 14.69 3.78
CA ARG A 20 12.89 14.93 5.12
C ARG A 20 14.28 14.34 5.25
N ASN A 21 15.28 15.20 5.46
CA ASN A 21 16.69 14.81 5.61
C ASN A 21 17.15 13.87 4.47
N GLY A 22 16.86 14.25 3.23
CA GLY A 22 17.12 13.47 2.02
C GLY A 22 18.26 14.01 1.16
N ALA A 23 19.03 15.00 1.61
CA ALA A 23 20.04 15.70 0.80
C ALA A 23 21.03 14.76 0.10
N GLU A 24 21.34 13.62 0.72
CA GLU A 24 22.28 12.61 0.16
C GLU A 24 21.73 11.98 -1.13
N TYR A 25 20.43 11.68 -1.19
CA TYR A 25 19.82 10.90 -2.28
C TYR A 25 18.93 11.73 -3.22
N LEU A 26 18.48 12.88 -2.73
CA LEU A 26 17.57 13.76 -3.47
C LEU A 26 18.05 14.15 -4.88
N PRO A 27 19.36 14.40 -5.13
CA PRO A 27 19.84 14.67 -6.49
C PRO A 27 19.58 13.52 -7.47
N GLU A 28 19.69 12.25 -7.05
CA GLU A 28 19.40 11.09 -7.90
C GLU A 28 17.91 10.95 -8.15
N ALA A 29 17.06 11.18 -7.13
CA ALA A 29 15.62 11.19 -7.26
C ALA A 29 15.16 12.29 -8.25
N ILE A 30 15.67 13.51 -8.12
CA ILE A 30 15.44 14.63 -9.03
C ILE A 30 15.80 14.26 -10.46
N ALA A 31 17.04 13.78 -10.69
CA ALA A 31 17.51 13.38 -12.01
C ALA A 31 16.58 12.33 -12.66
N SER A 32 16.05 11.40 -11.88
CA SER A 32 15.12 10.37 -12.35
C SER A 32 13.75 10.91 -12.74
N ILE A 33 13.28 11.95 -12.06
CA ILE A 33 12.04 12.67 -12.41
C ILE A 33 12.26 13.50 -13.68
N GLU A 34 13.37 14.21 -13.78
CA GLU A 34 13.72 15.00 -14.98
C GLU A 34 13.90 14.14 -16.23
N ALA A 35 14.34 12.88 -16.06
CA ALA A 35 14.54 11.92 -17.15
C ALA A 35 13.26 11.25 -17.65
N GLN A 36 12.07 11.58 -17.12
CA GLN A 36 10.82 10.98 -17.57
C GLN A 36 10.52 11.31 -19.04
N THR A 37 10.16 10.29 -19.83
CA THR A 37 9.78 10.44 -21.26
C THR A 37 8.50 11.26 -21.42
N TYR A 38 7.59 11.16 -20.46
CA TYR A 38 6.37 11.98 -20.41
C TYR A 38 6.65 13.29 -19.69
N SER A 39 6.62 14.42 -20.41
CA SER A 39 7.08 15.73 -19.90
C SER A 39 6.00 16.64 -19.31
N LYS A 40 4.70 16.29 -19.49
CA LYS A 40 3.58 17.12 -19.00
C LYS A 40 3.23 16.77 -17.56
N TYR A 41 4.07 17.18 -16.63
CA TYR A 41 3.86 17.02 -15.19
C TYR A 41 4.30 18.26 -14.44
N GLU A 42 3.80 18.42 -13.23
CA GLU A 42 4.35 19.32 -12.23
C GLU A 42 4.89 18.50 -11.05
N VAL A 43 5.75 19.11 -10.25
CA VAL A 43 6.26 18.51 -9.01
C VAL A 43 5.86 19.41 -7.85
N ILE A 44 5.24 18.81 -6.84
CA ILE A 44 4.95 19.45 -5.56
C ILE A 44 5.88 18.82 -4.53
N ALA A 45 7.02 19.46 -4.27
CA ALA A 45 7.99 19.00 -3.30
C ALA A 45 7.77 19.71 -1.96
N VAL A 46 7.62 18.93 -0.89
CA VAL A 46 7.36 19.44 0.45
C VAL A 46 8.48 19.03 1.40
N ASP A 47 9.29 19.98 1.85
CA ASP A 47 10.29 19.78 2.89
C ASP A 47 9.61 19.75 4.27
N ASP A 48 9.62 18.60 4.91
CA ASP A 48 9.03 18.35 6.23
C ASP A 48 10.03 18.70 7.36
N GLY A 49 10.53 19.93 7.35
CA GLY A 49 11.42 20.43 8.39
C GLY A 49 12.78 19.75 8.42
N SER A 50 13.40 19.56 7.25
CA SER A 50 14.77 19.01 7.16
C SER A 50 15.79 19.87 7.90
N SER A 51 16.75 19.21 8.51
CA SER A 51 17.91 19.81 9.22
C SER A 51 19.21 19.73 8.42
N ASP A 52 19.20 19.03 7.28
CA ASP A 52 20.29 18.95 6.31
C ASP A 52 20.06 19.90 5.13
N ASP A 53 20.85 19.76 4.07
CA ASP A 53 20.80 20.63 2.89
C ASP A 53 19.61 20.34 1.93
N SER A 54 18.66 19.48 2.31
CA SER A 54 17.51 19.11 1.46
C SER A 54 16.74 20.32 0.94
N TRP A 55 16.45 21.31 1.83
CA TRP A 55 15.76 22.53 1.45
C TRP A 55 16.50 23.33 0.39
N PHE A 56 17.82 23.45 0.52
CA PHE A 56 18.64 24.16 -0.44
C PHE A 56 18.63 23.46 -1.81
N VAL A 57 18.75 22.13 -1.85
CA VAL A 57 18.68 21.33 -3.08
C VAL A 57 17.31 21.52 -3.78
N LEU A 58 16.22 21.54 -3.03
CA LEU A 58 14.88 21.77 -3.58
C LEU A 58 14.75 23.19 -4.17
N GLN A 59 15.27 24.22 -3.49
CA GLN A 59 15.24 25.59 -4.00
C GLN A 59 16.04 25.75 -5.29
N GLU A 60 17.22 25.13 -5.38
CA GLU A 60 18.00 25.13 -6.61
C GLU A 60 17.24 24.45 -7.77
N TRP A 61 16.56 23.35 -7.48
CA TRP A 61 15.73 22.67 -8.48
C TRP A 61 14.60 23.55 -8.98
N ALA A 62 13.81 24.14 -8.11
CA ALA A 62 12.74 25.04 -8.47
C ALA A 62 13.22 26.30 -9.23
N GLY A 63 14.44 26.75 -8.95
CA GLY A 63 15.07 27.88 -9.67
C GLY A 63 15.42 27.59 -11.13
N ARG A 64 15.52 26.32 -11.53
CA ARG A 64 15.93 25.90 -12.89
C ARG A 64 14.85 25.14 -13.66
N ASP A 65 13.74 24.73 -13.01
CA ASP A 65 12.63 24.02 -13.64
C ASP A 65 11.29 24.60 -13.17
N GLU A 66 10.58 25.29 -14.07
CA GLU A 66 9.30 25.95 -13.79
C GLU A 66 8.16 25.00 -13.42
N ARG A 67 8.32 23.69 -13.70
CA ARG A 67 7.36 22.63 -13.30
C ARG A 67 7.41 22.33 -11.81
N VAL A 68 8.45 22.78 -11.09
CA VAL A 68 8.73 22.43 -9.70
C VAL A 68 8.28 23.53 -8.76
N LYS A 69 7.35 23.17 -7.88
CA LYS A 69 6.91 24.00 -6.76
C LYS A 69 7.44 23.42 -5.47
N VAL A 70 8.12 24.23 -4.66
CA VAL A 70 8.69 23.78 -3.39
C VAL A 70 8.04 24.52 -2.22
N PHE A 71 7.73 23.72 -1.20
CA PHE A 71 7.11 24.21 0.03
C PHE A 71 7.89 23.70 1.23
N ARG A 72 7.81 24.41 2.34
CA ARG A 72 8.42 23.99 3.60
C ARG A 72 7.41 24.07 4.73
N GLN A 73 7.35 23.01 5.52
CA GLN A 73 6.54 22.94 6.74
C GLN A 73 7.42 22.60 7.95
N GLY A 74 6.81 22.55 9.14
CA GLY A 74 7.46 22.00 10.33
C GLY A 74 7.62 20.46 10.21
N PRO A 75 8.32 19.83 11.16
CA PRO A 75 8.55 18.39 11.15
C PRO A 75 7.28 17.62 11.59
N ASP A 76 6.21 17.75 10.81
CA ASP A 76 4.88 17.24 11.13
C ASP A 76 4.66 15.79 10.67
N GLY A 77 5.59 15.28 9.82
CA GLY A 77 5.60 13.90 9.34
C GLY A 77 5.06 13.73 7.92
N ILE A 78 5.16 12.48 7.42
CA ILE A 78 4.87 12.16 6.02
C ILE A 78 3.42 12.45 5.62
N VAL A 79 2.44 12.20 6.50
CA VAL A 79 1.01 12.37 6.16
C VAL A 79 0.67 13.84 5.93
N PRO A 80 0.99 14.80 6.83
CA PRO A 80 0.80 16.22 6.55
C PRO A 80 1.53 16.70 5.29
N ALA A 81 2.75 16.22 5.04
CA ALA A 81 3.50 16.61 3.85
C ALA A 81 2.82 16.11 2.56
N LEU A 82 2.32 14.87 2.54
CA LEU A 82 1.59 14.31 1.40
C LEU A 82 0.24 15.01 1.18
N GLU A 83 -0.52 15.29 2.26
CA GLU A 83 -1.79 16.00 2.15
C GLU A 83 -1.61 17.42 1.68
N PHE A 84 -0.57 18.12 2.16
CA PHE A 84 -0.23 19.45 1.65
C PHE A 84 0.13 19.37 0.15
N ALA A 85 1.01 18.44 -0.25
CA ALA A 85 1.36 18.25 -1.66
C ALA A 85 0.12 17.95 -2.52
N ARG A 86 -0.80 17.11 -2.01
CA ARG A 86 -2.06 16.79 -2.69
C ARG A 86 -2.96 18.02 -2.84
N SER A 87 -3.05 18.88 -1.83
CA SER A 87 -3.88 20.09 -1.89
C SER A 87 -3.38 21.13 -2.89
N GLU A 88 -2.08 21.17 -3.18
CA GLU A 88 -1.45 22.05 -4.17
C GLU A 88 -1.40 21.44 -5.58
N ALA A 89 -1.76 20.16 -5.73
CA ALA A 89 -1.73 19.45 -7.00
C ALA A 89 -2.85 19.93 -7.93
N THR A 90 -2.52 20.19 -9.19
CA THR A 90 -3.48 20.62 -10.22
C THR A 90 -3.74 19.53 -11.28
N GLY A 91 -2.95 18.47 -11.30
CA GLY A 91 -3.08 17.34 -12.22
C GLY A 91 -4.23 16.42 -11.87
N CYS A 92 -4.84 15.80 -12.90
CA CYS A 92 -5.86 14.78 -12.71
C CYS A 92 -5.31 13.47 -12.11
N TYR A 93 -4.01 13.25 -12.26
CA TYR A 93 -3.30 12.10 -11.71
C TYR A 93 -2.24 12.54 -10.70
N LEU A 94 -2.12 11.80 -9.62
CA LEU A 94 -1.14 12.02 -8.56
C LEU A 94 -0.09 10.91 -8.62
N ALA A 95 1.16 11.25 -8.90
CA ALA A 95 2.28 10.32 -8.91
C ALA A 95 3.08 10.49 -7.61
N ARG A 96 3.16 9.45 -6.81
CA ARG A 96 3.96 9.48 -5.58
C ARG A 96 5.44 9.20 -5.89
N MET A 97 6.35 9.84 -5.18
CA MET A 97 7.79 9.61 -5.27
C MET A 97 8.46 9.81 -3.92
N ASP A 98 9.39 8.92 -3.55
CA ASP A 98 10.28 9.12 -2.38
C ASP A 98 11.54 9.91 -2.78
N ALA A 99 12.07 10.67 -1.83
CA ALA A 99 13.27 11.49 -2.03
C ALA A 99 14.58 10.67 -2.13
N ASP A 100 14.51 9.38 -1.82
CA ASP A 100 15.65 8.46 -1.83
C ASP A 100 15.55 7.34 -2.89
N ASP A 101 14.48 7.34 -3.71
CA ASP A 101 14.25 6.34 -4.74
C ASP A 101 14.58 6.84 -6.16
N ILE A 102 14.59 5.93 -7.13
CA ILE A 102 14.85 6.26 -8.54
C ILE A 102 13.69 5.74 -9.40
N ALA A 103 13.06 6.65 -10.15
CA ALA A 103 12.01 6.32 -11.11
C ALA A 103 12.61 5.90 -12.46
N GLY A 104 12.13 4.79 -13.02
CA GLY A 104 12.46 4.42 -14.40
C GLY A 104 11.94 5.46 -15.41
N PRO A 105 12.63 5.72 -16.51
CA PRO A 105 12.34 6.86 -17.40
C PRO A 105 10.97 6.81 -18.08
N THR A 106 10.38 5.65 -18.24
CA THR A 106 9.04 5.47 -18.85
C THR A 106 7.92 5.30 -17.83
N ARG A 107 8.19 5.55 -16.55
CA ARG A 107 7.23 5.30 -15.47
C ARG A 107 5.92 6.08 -15.65
N PHE A 108 6.01 7.39 -15.83
CA PHE A 108 4.80 8.23 -15.95
C PHE A 108 4.01 7.90 -17.21
N GLU A 109 4.70 7.65 -18.30
CA GLU A 109 4.07 7.29 -19.58
C GLU A 109 3.27 5.99 -19.48
N LEU A 110 3.89 4.92 -18.97
CA LEU A 110 3.27 3.60 -18.90
C LEU A 110 2.15 3.53 -17.84
N GLN A 111 2.33 4.19 -16.69
CA GLN A 111 1.28 4.26 -15.68
C GLN A 111 0.08 5.09 -16.16
N LEU A 112 0.32 6.22 -16.84
CA LEU A 112 -0.74 7.01 -17.45
C LEU A 112 -1.51 6.22 -18.51
N GLN A 113 -0.81 5.54 -19.42
CA GLN A 113 -1.43 4.69 -20.45
C GLN A 113 -2.32 3.60 -19.84
N LEU A 114 -1.85 2.94 -18.77
CA LEU A 114 -2.64 1.95 -18.06
C LEU A 114 -3.92 2.56 -17.46
N MET A 115 -3.79 3.68 -16.76
CA MET A 115 -4.93 4.36 -16.13
C MET A 115 -5.94 4.89 -17.14
N GLU A 116 -5.49 5.34 -18.32
CA GLU A 116 -6.36 5.80 -19.39
C GLU A 116 -7.06 4.64 -20.11
N SER A 117 -6.42 3.48 -20.19
CA SER A 117 -6.98 2.28 -20.83
C SER A 117 -8.10 1.61 -20.03
N ASP A 118 -8.13 1.81 -18.70
CA ASP A 118 -9.14 1.25 -17.81
C ASP A 118 -9.60 2.29 -16.78
N SER A 119 -10.79 2.83 -17.01
CA SER A 119 -11.39 3.86 -16.13
C SER A 119 -11.81 3.33 -14.76
N SER A 120 -11.88 2.03 -14.56
CA SER A 120 -12.17 1.41 -13.25
C SER A 120 -10.97 1.44 -12.30
N LEU A 121 -9.77 1.61 -12.82
CA LEU A 121 -8.56 1.71 -12.01
C LEU A 121 -8.50 3.06 -11.29
N ALA A 122 -8.45 3.03 -9.98
CA ALA A 122 -8.27 4.21 -9.12
C ALA A 122 -6.79 4.44 -8.78
N VAL A 123 -6.03 3.37 -8.59
CA VAL A 123 -4.59 3.42 -8.30
C VAL A 123 -3.86 2.36 -9.11
N CYS A 124 -2.72 2.69 -9.67
CA CYS A 124 -1.79 1.69 -10.17
C CYS A 124 -0.39 1.87 -9.60
N GLY A 125 0.35 0.78 -9.57
CA GLY A 125 1.77 0.73 -9.25
C GLY A 125 2.61 0.27 -10.42
N CYS A 126 3.86 -0.08 -10.15
CA CYS A 126 4.75 -0.77 -11.08
C CYS A 126 5.55 -1.84 -10.34
N ALA A 127 6.24 -2.72 -11.07
CA ALA A 127 7.22 -3.59 -10.45
C ALA A 127 8.41 -2.79 -9.91
N ILE A 128 9.01 -3.32 -8.84
CA ILE A 128 10.15 -2.69 -8.16
C ILE A 128 11.39 -3.56 -8.20
N GLU A 129 12.53 -2.93 -8.00
CA GLU A 129 13.79 -3.58 -7.71
C GLU A 129 14.46 -2.87 -6.51
N TYR A 130 14.86 -3.63 -5.51
CA TYR A 130 15.64 -3.09 -4.40
C TYR A 130 17.09 -2.83 -4.81
N PHE A 131 17.66 -1.70 -4.35
CA PHE A 131 19.04 -1.34 -4.55
C PHE A 131 19.61 -0.55 -3.36
N PRO A 132 20.94 -0.46 -3.21
CA PRO A 132 21.96 -1.25 -3.90
C PRO A 132 21.95 -2.70 -3.39
N LEU A 133 22.20 -3.67 -4.28
CA LEU A 133 22.02 -5.11 -3.99
C LEU A 133 22.81 -5.61 -2.79
N GLU A 134 23.99 -5.05 -2.53
CA GLU A 134 24.85 -5.43 -1.40
C GLU A 134 24.24 -5.09 -0.03
N LYS A 135 23.23 -4.22 0.02
CA LYS A 135 22.47 -3.88 1.25
C LYS A 135 21.18 -4.68 1.39
N VAL A 136 20.74 -5.37 0.33
CA VAL A 136 19.47 -6.06 0.29
C VAL A 136 19.57 -7.43 0.97
N ARG A 137 18.69 -7.71 1.93
CA ARG A 137 18.63 -9.00 2.63
C ARG A 137 17.61 -9.92 1.97
N ASP A 138 17.76 -11.23 2.19
CA ASP A 138 16.86 -12.26 1.65
C ASP A 138 15.37 -11.99 1.90
N GLY A 139 15.04 -11.43 3.06
CA GLY A 139 13.66 -11.03 3.39
C GLY A 139 13.10 -9.97 2.44
N ALA A 140 13.92 -8.98 2.06
CA ALA A 140 13.52 -7.95 1.12
C ALA A 140 13.38 -8.52 -0.31
N LEU A 141 14.25 -9.44 -0.72
CA LEU A 141 14.13 -10.13 -2.02
C LEU A 141 12.86 -10.99 -2.11
N ARG A 142 12.50 -11.70 -1.04
CA ARG A 142 11.22 -12.43 -1.00
C ARG A 142 10.03 -11.48 -1.07
N TYR A 143 10.10 -10.34 -0.37
CA TYR A 143 9.06 -9.32 -0.41
C TYR A 143 8.93 -8.70 -1.82
N GLN A 144 10.04 -8.37 -2.47
CA GLN A 144 10.07 -7.90 -3.86
C GLN A 144 9.42 -8.93 -4.81
N THR A 145 9.76 -10.21 -4.67
CA THR A 145 9.19 -11.28 -5.49
C THR A 145 7.68 -11.37 -5.31
N TRP A 146 7.20 -11.33 -4.05
CA TRP A 146 5.77 -11.32 -3.75
C TRP A 146 5.08 -10.08 -4.31
N LEU A 147 5.67 -8.89 -4.11
CA LEU A 147 5.10 -7.63 -4.53
C LEU A 147 5.00 -7.52 -6.07
N ASN A 148 5.97 -8.08 -6.80
CA ASN A 148 6.00 -8.06 -8.26
C ASN A 148 5.13 -9.15 -8.91
N ALA A 149 4.78 -10.21 -8.20
CA ALA A 149 4.10 -11.38 -8.75
C ALA A 149 2.66 -11.10 -9.27
N PRO A 150 1.76 -10.40 -8.55
CA PRO A 150 0.42 -10.12 -9.05
C PRO A 150 0.49 -9.20 -10.29
N ALA A 151 -0.16 -9.61 -11.39
CA ALA A 151 -0.13 -8.88 -12.66
C ALA A 151 -1.49 -8.29 -13.04
N THR A 152 -2.59 -8.93 -12.65
CA THR A 152 -3.95 -8.46 -12.94
C THR A 152 -4.59 -7.78 -11.72
N PRO A 153 -5.59 -6.92 -11.93
CA PRO A 153 -6.34 -6.31 -10.83
C PRO A 153 -6.90 -7.36 -9.84
N GLU A 154 -7.43 -8.47 -10.33
CA GLU A 154 -7.99 -9.55 -9.50
C GLU A 154 -6.91 -10.23 -8.64
N GLU A 155 -5.70 -10.41 -9.17
CA GLU A 155 -4.58 -10.97 -8.42
C GLU A 155 -4.10 -9.99 -7.34
N ILE A 156 -4.03 -8.69 -7.66
CA ILE A 156 -3.65 -7.62 -6.72
C ILE A 156 -4.68 -7.51 -5.58
N GLU A 157 -5.96 -7.53 -5.91
CA GLU A 157 -7.05 -7.44 -4.94
C GLU A 157 -7.06 -8.61 -3.95
N LYS A 158 -6.72 -9.84 -4.39
CA LYS A 158 -6.56 -10.99 -3.49
C LYS A 158 -5.45 -10.81 -2.45
N GLU A 159 -4.46 -9.99 -2.73
CA GLU A 159 -3.38 -9.68 -1.79
C GLU A 159 -3.70 -8.51 -0.84
N ILE A 160 -4.86 -7.82 -1.02
CA ILE A 160 -5.18 -6.56 -0.33
C ILE A 160 -5.20 -6.68 1.21
N PHE A 161 -5.55 -7.83 1.76
CA PHE A 161 -5.50 -8.10 3.20
C PHE A 161 -4.25 -8.87 3.64
N VAL A 162 -3.42 -9.34 2.69
CA VAL A 162 -2.14 -9.96 3.02
C VAL A 162 -1.12 -8.90 3.45
N GLU A 163 -0.95 -7.88 2.63
CA GLU A 163 -0.20 -6.65 2.90
C GLU A 163 -0.51 -5.61 1.81
N CYS A 164 0.11 -4.41 1.89
CA CYS A 164 0.00 -3.39 0.84
C CYS A 164 0.52 -3.95 -0.49
N PRO A 165 -0.36 -4.22 -1.48
CA PRO A 165 0.03 -4.99 -2.67
C PRO A 165 0.69 -4.14 -3.77
N LEU A 166 0.80 -2.84 -3.53
CA LEU A 166 1.53 -1.90 -4.38
C LEU A 166 2.55 -1.13 -3.53
N PRO A 167 3.76 -0.85 -4.03
CA PRO A 167 4.75 -0.08 -3.31
C PRO A 167 4.37 1.40 -3.28
N HIS A 168 4.33 2.02 -2.11
CA HIS A 168 3.92 3.42 -1.94
C HIS A 168 4.66 4.39 -2.88
N PRO A 169 6.02 4.33 -3.03
CA PRO A 169 6.70 5.25 -3.94
C PRO A 169 6.33 5.08 -5.42
N ALA A 170 5.64 4.00 -5.77
CA ALA A 170 5.18 3.75 -7.14
C ALA A 170 3.69 4.06 -7.35
N PHE A 171 2.96 4.57 -6.36
CA PHE A 171 1.55 4.92 -6.55
C PHE A 171 1.37 5.95 -7.66
N PHE A 172 0.44 5.66 -8.55
CA PHE A 172 -0.08 6.55 -9.57
C PHE A 172 -1.61 6.50 -9.48
N MET A 173 -2.24 7.59 -9.11
CA MET A 173 -3.59 7.62 -8.56
C MET A 173 -4.47 8.60 -9.33
N ARG A 174 -5.75 8.29 -9.50
CA ARG A 174 -6.73 9.30 -9.93
C ARG A 174 -6.99 10.27 -8.78
N GLY A 175 -6.85 11.57 -9.05
CA GLY A 175 -7.04 12.60 -8.04
C GLY A 175 -8.44 12.61 -7.43
N ASP A 176 -9.47 12.45 -8.25
CA ASP A 176 -10.87 12.36 -7.83
C ASP A 176 -11.16 11.15 -6.92
N ALA A 177 -10.62 9.98 -7.23
CA ALA A 177 -10.77 8.79 -6.40
C ALA A 177 -10.10 8.95 -5.02
N ILE A 178 -8.94 9.64 -4.98
CA ILE A 178 -8.26 9.93 -3.70
C ILE A 178 -9.02 10.98 -2.90
N GLU A 179 -9.59 11.98 -3.55
CA GLU A 179 -10.44 12.99 -2.91
C GLU A 179 -11.70 12.37 -2.31
N GLU A 180 -12.38 11.49 -3.04
CA GLU A 180 -13.59 10.78 -2.59
C GLU A 180 -13.36 10.01 -1.29
N VAL A 181 -12.22 9.36 -1.14
CA VAL A 181 -11.89 8.62 0.09
C VAL A 181 -11.25 9.50 1.17
N GLY A 182 -11.05 10.81 0.92
CA GLY A 182 -10.58 11.81 1.87
C GLY A 182 -9.06 11.75 2.13
N GLY A 183 -8.26 11.50 1.10
CA GLY A 183 -6.80 11.62 1.09
C GLY A 183 -6.07 10.71 2.08
N TYR A 184 -4.84 11.06 2.43
CA TYR A 184 -4.04 10.37 3.42
C TYR A 184 -4.51 10.68 4.84
N ARG A 185 -4.40 9.71 5.77
CA ARG A 185 -4.82 9.85 7.17
C ARG A 185 -3.76 9.31 8.13
N ASP A 186 -3.48 10.02 9.19
CA ASP A 186 -2.64 9.51 10.29
C ASP A 186 -3.51 8.88 11.39
N LEU A 187 -3.67 7.58 11.32
CA LEU A 187 -4.48 6.78 12.24
C LEU A 187 -3.61 5.86 13.12
N GLY A 188 -2.28 6.07 13.12
CA GLY A 188 -1.33 5.26 13.88
C GLY A 188 -1.07 3.88 13.30
N TRP A 189 -1.34 3.70 12.01
CA TRP A 189 -0.97 2.57 11.17
C TRP A 189 -0.49 3.06 9.79
N PRO A 190 0.00 2.17 8.86
CA PRO A 190 0.55 2.62 7.59
C PRO A 190 -0.47 3.40 6.77
N GLU A 191 -0.13 4.63 6.42
CA GLU A 191 -0.98 5.59 5.73
C GLU A 191 -1.28 5.19 4.29
N ASP A 192 -0.31 4.59 3.64
CA ASP A 192 -0.38 4.08 2.27
C ASP A 192 -1.35 2.89 2.17
N TYR A 193 -1.19 1.96 3.10
CA TYR A 193 -2.03 0.77 3.16
C TYR A 193 -3.48 1.12 3.54
N ASP A 194 -3.68 2.04 4.48
CA ASP A 194 -5.00 2.58 4.83
C ASP A 194 -5.66 3.22 3.61
N LEU A 195 -4.90 4.02 2.85
CA LEU A 195 -5.41 4.66 1.64
C LEU A 195 -5.88 3.63 0.60
N LEU A 196 -5.06 2.62 0.29
CA LEU A 196 -5.44 1.57 -0.67
C LEU A 196 -6.66 0.77 -0.22
N LEU A 197 -6.76 0.44 1.06
CA LEU A 197 -7.92 -0.27 1.61
C LEU A 197 -9.20 0.58 1.53
N ARG A 198 -9.12 1.91 1.73
CA ARG A 198 -10.26 2.81 1.54
C ARG A 198 -10.67 2.91 0.08
N VAL A 199 -9.71 3.04 -0.83
CA VAL A 199 -9.95 3.07 -2.28
C VAL A 199 -10.61 1.76 -2.74
N TRP A 200 -10.06 0.61 -2.36
CA TRP A 200 -10.66 -0.68 -2.70
C TRP A 200 -12.09 -0.82 -2.14
N ARG A 201 -12.35 -0.38 -0.92
CA ARG A 201 -13.68 -0.44 -0.30
C ARG A 201 -14.70 0.50 -0.95
N SER A 202 -14.26 1.60 -1.56
CA SER A 202 -15.15 2.49 -2.33
C SER A 202 -15.46 1.95 -3.74
N GLY A 203 -14.88 0.80 -4.12
CA GLY A 203 -15.06 0.16 -5.43
C GLY A 203 -13.98 0.52 -6.44
N GLY A 204 -12.98 1.32 -6.06
CA GLY A 204 -11.83 1.63 -6.92
C GLY A 204 -10.93 0.41 -7.10
N ARG A 205 -10.60 0.08 -8.34
CA ARG A 205 -9.74 -1.06 -8.65
C ARG A 205 -8.26 -0.68 -8.62
N LEU A 206 -7.43 -1.69 -8.38
CA LEU A 206 -5.97 -1.56 -8.30
C LEU A 206 -5.31 -2.23 -9.52
N GLY A 207 -4.34 -1.55 -10.13
CA GLY A 207 -3.60 -2.07 -11.28
C GLY A 207 -2.08 -2.00 -11.08
N LYS A 208 -1.33 -2.60 -12.01
CA LYS A 208 0.13 -2.52 -12.00
C LYS A 208 0.69 -2.67 -13.41
N VAL A 209 1.67 -1.85 -13.77
CA VAL A 209 2.49 -2.10 -14.96
C VAL A 209 3.61 -3.09 -14.62
N SER A 210 3.83 -4.06 -15.49
CA SER A 210 4.76 -5.16 -15.24
C SER A 210 6.25 -4.80 -15.27
N PRO A 211 6.74 -3.82 -16.06
CA PRO A 211 8.15 -3.45 -16.05
C PRO A 211 8.60 -2.93 -14.67
N VAL A 212 9.87 -3.18 -14.32
CA VAL A 212 10.52 -2.53 -13.18
C VAL A 212 10.72 -1.06 -13.52
N LEU A 213 9.96 -0.19 -12.86
CA LEU A 213 9.97 1.25 -13.07
C LEU A 213 10.18 2.04 -11.77
N MET A 214 10.49 1.33 -10.68
CA MET A 214 10.88 1.92 -9.42
C MET A 214 12.05 1.14 -8.83
N HIS A 215 13.20 1.80 -8.70
CA HIS A 215 14.33 1.29 -7.93
C HIS A 215 14.18 1.80 -6.50
N TRP A 216 13.90 0.88 -5.58
CA TRP A 216 13.54 1.17 -4.19
C TRP A 216 14.77 1.06 -3.31
N ARG A 217 15.24 2.20 -2.79
CA ARG A 217 16.49 2.24 -2.03
C ARG A 217 16.37 1.58 -0.68
N GLU A 218 17.29 0.65 -0.41
CA GLU A 218 17.39 -0.04 0.87
C GLU A 218 18.34 0.73 1.81
N THR A 219 17.76 1.37 2.83
CA THR A 219 18.49 2.07 3.87
C THR A 219 18.03 1.65 5.27
N PRO A 220 18.93 1.64 6.29
CA PRO A 220 18.52 1.34 7.66
C PRO A 220 17.55 2.36 8.26
N GLN A 221 17.56 3.58 7.75
CA GLN A 221 16.79 4.72 8.23
C GLN A 221 15.37 4.82 7.64
N ARG A 222 15.00 3.91 6.72
CA ARG A 222 13.67 3.92 6.11
C ARG A 222 12.57 4.03 7.16
N LEU A 223 11.59 4.88 6.90
CA LEU A 223 10.46 5.14 7.79
C LEU A 223 9.74 3.83 8.17
N SER A 224 9.55 2.93 7.21
CA SER A 224 8.94 1.62 7.43
C SER A 224 9.68 0.71 8.41
N ARG A 225 10.94 1.03 8.76
CA ARG A 225 11.76 0.28 9.73
C ARG A 225 11.86 0.97 11.09
N THR A 226 11.65 2.28 11.14
CA THR A 226 11.92 3.10 12.33
C THR A 226 10.66 3.61 13.01
N ASP A 227 9.57 3.81 12.28
CA ASP A 227 8.32 4.33 12.82
C ASP A 227 7.39 3.19 13.30
N LYS A 228 6.77 3.39 14.47
CA LYS A 228 5.86 2.42 15.10
C LYS A 228 4.60 2.16 14.29
N ARG A 229 4.18 3.08 13.41
CA ARG A 229 3.01 2.91 12.53
C ARG A 229 3.19 1.75 11.54
N TYR A 230 4.44 1.34 11.24
CA TYR A 230 4.73 0.17 10.40
C TYR A 230 5.05 -1.11 11.22
N SER A 231 4.71 -1.13 12.50
CA SER A 231 4.83 -2.36 13.30
C SER A 231 3.80 -3.41 12.86
N LEU A 232 4.11 -4.69 13.06
CA LEU A 232 3.18 -5.80 12.77
C LEU A 232 1.81 -5.64 13.48
N ASP A 233 1.81 -5.03 14.66
CA ASP A 233 0.56 -4.77 15.40
C ASP A 233 -0.23 -3.63 14.76
N ALA A 234 0.42 -2.61 14.23
CA ALA A 234 -0.22 -1.52 13.52
C ALA A 234 -0.83 -2.01 12.18
N PHE A 235 -0.09 -2.79 11.40
CA PHE A 235 -0.64 -3.47 10.22
C PHE A 235 -1.87 -4.32 10.55
N ARG A 236 -1.82 -5.08 11.65
CA ARG A 236 -2.93 -5.92 12.07
C ARG A 236 -4.15 -5.10 12.45
N ARG A 237 -3.97 -3.98 13.17
CA ARG A 237 -5.07 -3.05 13.49
C ARG A 237 -5.70 -2.49 12.22
N CYS A 238 -4.89 -2.02 11.28
CA CYS A 238 -5.36 -1.53 9.99
C CYS A 238 -6.19 -2.59 9.25
N LYS A 239 -5.66 -3.80 9.10
CA LYS A 239 -6.37 -4.92 8.45
C LYS A 239 -7.70 -5.23 9.11
N VAL A 240 -7.73 -5.36 10.43
CA VAL A 240 -8.98 -5.69 11.17
C VAL A 240 -10.00 -4.57 11.06
N HIS A 241 -9.58 -3.30 11.15
CA HIS A 241 -10.45 -2.15 10.97
C HIS A 241 -11.17 -2.18 9.60
N HIS A 242 -10.40 -2.40 8.55
CA HIS A 242 -10.96 -2.45 7.19
C HIS A 242 -11.73 -3.74 6.90
N LEU A 243 -11.30 -4.88 7.46
CA LEU A 243 -11.99 -6.16 7.34
C LEU A 243 -13.42 -6.09 7.87
N VAL A 244 -13.59 -5.60 9.10
CA VAL A 244 -14.92 -5.49 9.72
C VAL A 244 -15.84 -4.55 8.95
N SER A 245 -15.27 -3.51 8.36
CA SER A 245 -16.04 -2.57 7.54
C SER A 245 -16.36 -3.11 6.15
N ALA A 246 -15.49 -3.95 5.56
CA ALA A 246 -15.70 -4.57 4.25
C ALA A 246 -16.62 -5.79 4.30
N PHE A 247 -16.57 -6.53 5.42
CA PHE A 247 -17.34 -7.76 5.62
C PHE A 247 -18.24 -7.63 6.86
N PRO A 248 -19.43 -7.01 6.74
CA PRO A 248 -20.35 -6.83 7.87
C PRO A 248 -20.74 -8.16 8.55
N SER A 249 -20.76 -9.26 7.79
CA SER A 249 -21.02 -10.62 8.34
C SER A 249 -20.00 -11.04 9.42
N ALA A 250 -18.80 -10.46 9.43
CA ALA A 250 -17.79 -10.74 10.46
C ALA A 250 -18.27 -10.43 11.89
N VAL A 251 -19.28 -9.56 12.05
CA VAL A 251 -19.88 -9.28 13.37
C VAL A 251 -20.51 -10.53 14.01
N ASN A 252 -20.96 -11.48 13.20
CA ASN A 252 -21.52 -12.76 13.65
C ASN A 252 -20.44 -13.76 14.09
N GLY A 253 -19.18 -13.44 13.83
CA GLY A 253 -18.01 -14.24 14.16
C GLY A 253 -17.20 -14.67 12.96
N VAL A 254 -15.98 -15.06 13.25
CA VAL A 254 -15.01 -15.50 12.23
C VAL A 254 -14.39 -16.84 12.62
N LEU A 255 -13.97 -17.60 11.61
CA LEU A 255 -13.12 -18.77 11.77
C LEU A 255 -11.70 -18.42 11.28
N ILE A 256 -10.68 -18.69 12.12
CA ILE A 256 -9.30 -18.37 11.80
C ILE A 256 -8.54 -19.65 11.43
N TRP A 257 -8.09 -19.76 10.19
CA TRP A 257 -7.15 -20.80 9.74
C TRP A 257 -5.74 -20.48 10.21
N GLY A 258 -5.23 -21.32 11.10
CA GLY A 258 -3.91 -21.17 11.72
C GLY A 258 -3.97 -20.80 13.21
N ALA A 259 -3.79 -21.79 14.08
CA ALA A 259 -3.72 -21.63 15.54
C ALA A 259 -2.31 -21.24 16.04
N GLY A 260 -1.49 -20.63 15.18
CA GLY A 260 -0.16 -20.13 15.48
C GLY A 260 -0.11 -18.69 15.95
N ARG A 261 1.11 -18.12 16.00
CA ARG A 261 1.34 -16.74 16.48
C ARG A 261 0.55 -15.69 15.67
N VAL A 262 0.49 -15.86 14.35
CA VAL A 262 -0.22 -14.93 13.45
C VAL A 262 -1.71 -14.97 13.71
N GLY A 263 -2.35 -16.14 13.62
CA GLY A 263 -3.79 -16.29 13.84
C GLY A 263 -4.24 -15.86 15.24
N LYS A 264 -3.46 -16.22 16.30
CA LYS A 264 -3.71 -15.73 17.66
C LYS A 264 -3.61 -14.21 17.78
N GLY A 265 -2.71 -13.59 16.97
CA GLY A 265 -2.61 -12.14 16.90
C GLY A 265 -3.87 -11.50 16.32
N PHE A 266 -4.40 -12.02 15.22
CA PHE A 266 -5.67 -11.57 14.65
C PHE A 266 -6.84 -11.82 15.62
N GLY A 267 -6.92 -12.99 16.27
CA GLY A 267 -7.97 -13.27 17.23
C GLY A 267 -8.02 -12.26 18.39
N ARG A 268 -6.86 -11.84 18.91
CA ARG A 268 -6.82 -10.78 19.93
C ARG A 268 -7.29 -9.43 19.42
N GLU A 269 -6.91 -9.08 18.19
CA GLU A 269 -7.32 -7.80 17.61
C GLU A 269 -8.81 -7.75 17.27
N LEU A 270 -9.35 -8.85 16.75
CA LEU A 270 -10.79 -9.02 16.49
C LEU A 270 -11.59 -8.90 17.78
N ALA A 271 -11.13 -9.54 18.87
CA ALA A 271 -11.77 -9.43 20.18
C ALA A 271 -11.78 -7.97 20.71
N ARG A 272 -10.74 -7.17 20.45
CA ARG A 272 -10.70 -5.74 20.84
C ARG A 272 -11.78 -4.89 20.16
N VAL A 273 -12.18 -5.27 18.95
CA VAL A 273 -13.23 -4.57 18.19
C VAL A 273 -14.59 -5.27 18.31
N GLY A 274 -14.72 -6.24 19.21
CA GLY A 274 -15.98 -6.91 19.51
C GLY A 274 -16.40 -8.00 18.53
N VAL A 275 -15.49 -8.47 17.65
CA VAL A 275 -15.75 -9.56 16.72
C VAL A 275 -15.40 -10.89 17.37
N PRO A 276 -16.36 -11.83 17.53
CA PRO A 276 -16.08 -13.12 18.14
C PRO A 276 -15.29 -14.03 17.20
N VAL A 277 -14.30 -14.73 17.76
CA VAL A 277 -13.64 -15.85 17.08
C VAL A 277 -14.41 -17.11 17.43
N ILE A 278 -15.11 -17.70 16.48
CA ILE A 278 -15.93 -18.90 16.67
C ILE A 278 -15.06 -20.14 16.86
N ALA A 279 -14.01 -20.25 16.04
CA ALA A 279 -13.05 -21.36 16.11
C ALA A 279 -11.72 -20.99 15.47
N TYR A 280 -10.69 -21.77 15.78
CA TYR A 280 -9.46 -21.85 15.00
C TYR A 280 -9.44 -23.15 14.23
N ALA A 281 -8.98 -23.14 12.99
CA ALA A 281 -8.70 -24.36 12.22
C ALA A 281 -7.20 -24.66 12.23
N GLU A 282 -6.84 -25.93 12.37
CA GLU A 282 -5.43 -26.35 12.43
C GLU A 282 -5.26 -27.76 11.85
N VAL A 283 -4.12 -28.02 11.22
CA VAL A 283 -3.77 -29.35 10.68
C VAL A 283 -2.92 -30.19 11.66
N SER A 284 -2.36 -29.53 12.66
CA SER A 284 -1.50 -30.22 13.65
C SER A 284 -2.34 -30.97 14.68
N PRO A 285 -2.26 -32.34 14.77
CA PRO A 285 -3.01 -33.11 15.76
C PRO A 285 -2.74 -32.70 17.22
N ARG A 286 -1.57 -32.10 17.48
CA ARG A 286 -1.21 -31.63 18.83
C ARG A 286 -2.01 -30.40 19.29
N LYS A 287 -2.62 -29.66 18.36
CA LYS A 287 -3.38 -28.44 18.66
C LYS A 287 -4.88 -28.64 18.55
N ILE A 288 -5.33 -29.58 17.72
CA ILE A 288 -6.75 -29.91 17.55
C ILE A 288 -7.33 -30.32 18.90
N GLY A 289 -8.53 -29.86 19.22
CA GLY A 289 -9.23 -30.10 20.50
C GLY A 289 -8.77 -29.17 21.64
N GLN A 290 -7.74 -28.32 21.43
CA GLN A 290 -7.39 -27.28 22.39
C GLN A 290 -8.40 -26.12 22.37
N ASN A 291 -8.28 -25.23 23.35
CA ASN A 291 -9.04 -23.97 23.42
C ASN A 291 -8.05 -22.79 23.40
N ILE A 292 -8.32 -21.79 22.55
CA ILE A 292 -7.51 -20.59 22.41
C ILE A 292 -8.41 -19.37 22.66
N HIS A 293 -8.19 -18.67 23.75
CA HIS A 293 -8.96 -17.47 24.13
C HIS A 293 -10.49 -17.71 24.15
N GLY A 294 -10.93 -18.91 24.55
CA GLY A 294 -12.35 -19.28 24.61
C GLY A 294 -12.89 -19.97 23.34
N ALA A 295 -12.13 -19.97 22.23
CA ALA A 295 -12.54 -20.59 20.97
C ALA A 295 -11.88 -22.00 20.80
N PRO A 296 -12.62 -23.03 20.34
CA PRO A 296 -12.07 -24.36 20.09
C PRO A 296 -11.11 -24.34 18.88
N VAL A 297 -10.18 -25.31 18.86
CA VAL A 297 -9.33 -25.60 17.72
C VAL A 297 -9.87 -26.85 17.05
N LEU A 298 -10.39 -26.69 15.85
CA LEU A 298 -11.03 -27.69 15.01
C LEU A 298 -10.04 -28.29 14.01
N ASP A 299 -10.35 -29.48 13.54
CA ASP A 299 -9.69 -30.02 12.36
C ASP A 299 -10.23 -29.41 11.05
N THR A 300 -9.71 -29.85 9.92
CA THR A 300 -10.06 -29.29 8.60
C THR A 300 -11.52 -29.55 8.24
N ASP A 301 -12.03 -30.74 8.48
CA ASP A 301 -13.41 -31.14 8.08
C ASP A 301 -14.45 -30.42 8.95
N GLU A 302 -14.22 -30.36 10.25
CA GLU A 302 -15.02 -29.62 11.20
C GLU A 302 -15.06 -28.12 10.84
N ALA A 303 -13.90 -27.54 10.48
CA ALA A 303 -13.77 -26.13 10.10
C ALA A 303 -14.51 -25.82 8.78
N LEU A 304 -14.40 -26.69 7.79
CA LEU A 304 -15.09 -26.53 6.50
C LEU A 304 -16.63 -26.69 6.62
N ALA A 305 -17.11 -27.33 7.66
CA ALA A 305 -18.54 -27.45 7.92
C ALA A 305 -19.18 -26.15 8.46
N LEU A 306 -18.37 -25.17 8.92
CA LEU A 306 -18.81 -23.87 9.43
C LEU A 306 -18.91 -22.85 8.29
N ASN A 307 -19.90 -23.00 7.40
CA ASN A 307 -20.04 -22.21 6.19
C ASN A 307 -20.78 -20.87 6.36
N ASP A 308 -21.35 -20.61 7.55
CA ASP A 308 -22.09 -19.38 7.85
C ASP A 308 -21.22 -18.27 8.48
N VAL A 309 -19.91 -18.47 8.57
CA VAL A 309 -18.94 -17.52 9.15
C VAL A 309 -17.88 -17.11 8.13
N LEU A 310 -17.29 -15.94 8.31
CA LEU A 310 -16.18 -15.50 7.49
C LEU A 310 -14.90 -16.25 7.87
N HIS A 311 -14.23 -16.88 6.90
CA HIS A 311 -12.99 -17.59 7.08
C HIS A 311 -11.78 -16.67 6.87
N LEU A 312 -10.82 -16.65 7.81
CA LEU A 312 -9.60 -15.84 7.75
C LEU A 312 -8.37 -16.74 7.63
N ALA A 313 -7.76 -16.80 6.46
CA ALA A 313 -6.52 -17.57 6.24
C ALA A 313 -5.32 -16.80 6.80
N SER A 314 -4.82 -17.20 7.99
CA SER A 314 -3.86 -16.45 8.80
C SER A 314 -2.61 -17.25 9.14
N VAL A 315 -2.06 -18.00 8.17
CA VAL A 315 -0.86 -18.83 8.35
C VAL A 315 0.34 -18.14 7.71
N GLY A 316 1.31 -17.72 8.52
CA GLY A 316 2.51 -17.04 8.06
C GLY A 316 3.64 -17.96 7.56
N GLN A 317 3.40 -19.26 7.38
CA GLN A 317 4.39 -20.19 6.81
C GLN A 317 4.41 -20.05 5.29
N GLU A 318 5.59 -20.08 4.71
CA GLU A 318 5.76 -20.04 3.24
C GLU A 318 4.97 -21.17 2.55
N GLY A 319 4.27 -20.84 1.47
CA GLY A 319 3.41 -21.75 0.71
C GLY A 319 2.05 -22.06 1.36
N ALA A 320 1.88 -21.85 2.66
CA ALA A 320 0.63 -22.17 3.36
C ALA A 320 -0.57 -21.36 2.88
N ARG A 321 -0.38 -20.10 2.49
CA ARG A 321 -1.43 -19.25 1.92
C ARG A 321 -2.04 -19.88 0.67
N GLN A 322 -1.19 -20.30 -0.28
CA GLN A 322 -1.66 -20.94 -1.52
C GLN A 322 -2.33 -22.27 -1.25
N THR A 323 -1.82 -23.05 -0.31
CA THR A 323 -2.44 -24.32 0.13
C THR A 323 -3.85 -24.06 0.68
N LEU A 324 -4.02 -23.04 1.53
CA LEU A 324 -5.34 -22.68 2.08
C LEU A 324 -6.29 -22.12 1.02
N ARG A 325 -5.79 -21.29 0.09
CA ARG A 325 -6.58 -20.83 -1.05
C ARG A 325 -7.14 -22.00 -1.87
N ASN A 326 -6.28 -22.97 -2.19
CA ASN A 326 -6.68 -24.15 -2.94
C ASN A 326 -7.70 -25.00 -2.17
N LEU A 327 -7.48 -25.20 -0.87
CA LEU A 327 -8.38 -25.95 0.00
C LEU A 327 -9.76 -25.30 0.08
N LEU A 328 -9.81 -24.01 0.42
CA LEU A 328 -11.05 -23.27 0.59
C LEU A 328 -11.81 -23.13 -0.74
N SER A 329 -11.13 -22.80 -1.83
CA SER A 329 -11.74 -22.74 -3.15
C SER A 329 -12.25 -24.10 -3.63
N GLY A 330 -11.51 -25.19 -3.36
CA GLY A 330 -11.94 -26.55 -3.64
C GLY A 330 -13.18 -27.00 -2.84
N ALA A 331 -13.38 -26.40 -1.66
CA ALA A 331 -14.57 -26.58 -0.83
C ALA A 331 -15.73 -25.63 -1.17
N GLY A 332 -15.60 -24.79 -2.23
CA GLY A 332 -16.63 -23.90 -2.70
C GLY A 332 -16.63 -22.50 -2.09
N TYR A 333 -15.63 -22.16 -1.28
CA TYR A 333 -15.46 -20.83 -0.75
C TYR A 333 -14.88 -19.88 -1.83
N ARG A 334 -15.23 -18.61 -1.76
CA ARG A 334 -14.75 -17.56 -2.67
C ARG A 334 -13.96 -16.50 -1.91
N GLU A 335 -12.73 -16.22 -2.40
CA GLU A 335 -11.89 -15.20 -1.79
C GLU A 335 -12.52 -13.82 -1.95
N LEU A 336 -12.41 -12.98 -0.92
CA LEU A 336 -13.05 -11.67 -0.78
C LEU A 336 -14.60 -11.68 -0.71
N GLU A 337 -15.23 -12.89 -0.63
CA GLU A 337 -16.65 -13.01 -0.37
C GLU A 337 -16.93 -13.68 0.98
N ASN A 338 -16.44 -14.91 1.17
CA ASN A 338 -16.65 -15.70 2.39
C ASN A 338 -15.35 -16.27 2.99
N PHE A 339 -14.20 -16.04 2.34
CA PHE A 339 -12.91 -16.13 3.00
C PHE A 339 -11.96 -15.01 2.57
N VAL A 340 -10.97 -14.70 3.43
CA VAL A 340 -9.97 -13.66 3.21
C VAL A 340 -8.59 -14.16 3.61
N ALA A 341 -7.59 -14.02 2.72
CA ALA A 341 -6.20 -14.23 3.06
C ALA A 341 -5.64 -13.04 3.85
N MET A 342 -5.10 -13.30 5.06
CA MET A 342 -4.64 -12.25 6.00
C MET A 342 -3.12 -12.25 6.22
N ALA A 343 -2.38 -13.31 5.76
CA ALA A 343 -0.94 -13.45 5.94
C ALA A 343 -0.31 -14.36 4.87
#